data_809e69f7cd3013b8f290cd612f5aa4b9
#
_entry.id   809e69f7cd3013b8f290cd612f5aa4b9
#
_cell.length_a   1.000
_cell.length_b   1.000
_cell.length_c   1.000
_cell.angle_alpha   90.00
_cell.angle_beta   90.00
_cell.angle_gamma   90.00
#
_symmetry.space_group_name_H-M   'P 1'
#
loop_
_entity.id
_entity.type
_entity.pdbx_description
1 polymer ?
#
loop_
_entity_poly.entity_id
_entity_poly.type
_entity_poly.pdbx_seq_one_letter_code
_entity_poly.pdbx_strand_id
1 'polypeptide(L)'
;MRRMAWVVAWVLGMAIAANAAPIQLQRGVGVHEWLNWSPVEDDGSYSWPPYRSEEAWRAGHRPLTDWPDGEVFARIRSMGFDFVRLSVDPGPLLASEGAKRLQALDILAAAVERVTSAGLKVVFDLHGVTQVPAYSMEMIYDGADSGGVASYREMVVAVATMLARVGTDNVAFEPYNEPAYYPCDSSGSDDWQRIMADTVRDIRAVSSELTIVATGACGGSIAGLVNLTPGFDDPNLYYSFHMYEPHSFTHQRPDVTGAFASGLPWPADSSTPEKVTETLKAQMEAAGLSPVEQTMNMVAAREAIARYFEHNWGSSQLEASFRQAVDWAEAHGIPSRRLFMGEFGVILMSADGRMGAFDADRLRYLKAVRQQAERFAIPWSVWEFSNPYGMTVIRPEGPAVPDQEMLRALGLP
;
A
#
# COMPACT_ATOMS: atom_id res chain seq x y z
N MET A 1 21.99 -17.03 -75.61
CA MET A 1 21.19 -16.10 -74.78
C MET A 1 20.79 -16.81 -73.51
N ARG A 2 21.54 -16.57 -72.42
CA ARG A 2 21.23 -17.12 -71.09
C ARG A 2 20.46 -16.04 -70.28
N ARG A 3 19.22 -16.34 -69.90
CA ARG A 3 18.41 -15.50 -69.03
C ARG A 3 18.80 -15.72 -67.58
N MET A 4 19.34 -14.71 -66.94
CA MET A 4 19.65 -14.67 -65.51
C MET A 4 18.35 -14.30 -64.77
N ALA A 5 17.83 -15.22 -63.93
CA ALA A 5 16.70 -14.95 -63.03
C ALA A 5 17.25 -14.44 -61.69
N TRP A 6 16.84 -13.22 -61.33
CA TRP A 6 17.10 -12.66 -60.00
C TRP A 6 16.05 -13.16 -59.02
N VAL A 7 16.49 -13.91 -58.03
CA VAL A 7 15.63 -14.28 -56.87
C VAL A 7 15.82 -13.17 -55.82
N VAL A 8 14.78 -12.36 -55.61
CA VAL A 8 14.71 -11.40 -54.51
C VAL A 8 14.19 -12.15 -53.30
N ALA A 9 15.08 -12.43 -52.34
CA ALA A 9 14.69 -12.96 -51.02
C ALA A 9 14.19 -11.81 -50.14
N TRP A 10 12.90 -11.82 -49.83
CA TRP A 10 12.32 -10.97 -48.79
C TRP A 10 12.68 -11.54 -47.44
N VAL A 11 13.59 -10.89 -46.69
CA VAL A 11 13.83 -11.15 -45.27
C VAL A 11 12.74 -10.37 -44.49
N LEU A 12 11.68 -11.09 -44.11
CA LEU A 12 10.78 -10.57 -43.07
C LEU A 12 11.54 -10.52 -41.75
N GLY A 13 12.04 -9.35 -41.40
CA GLY A 13 12.50 -9.04 -40.04
C GLY A 13 11.28 -9.06 -39.13
N MET A 14 11.04 -10.16 -38.41
CA MET A 14 10.21 -10.11 -37.21
C MET A 14 10.94 -9.21 -36.20
N ALA A 15 10.51 -7.97 -36.06
CA ALA A 15 10.83 -7.17 -34.91
C ALA A 15 10.18 -7.89 -33.71
N ILE A 16 11.00 -8.60 -32.94
CA ILE A 16 10.60 -9.04 -31.60
C ILE A 16 10.46 -7.73 -30.83
N ALA A 17 9.21 -7.30 -30.59
CA ALA A 17 8.95 -6.23 -29.66
C ALA A 17 9.60 -6.67 -28.33
N ALA A 18 10.64 -5.99 -27.91
CA ALA A 18 11.20 -6.20 -26.58
C ALA A 18 10.08 -5.80 -25.61
N ASN A 19 9.54 -6.79 -24.89
CA ASN A 19 8.56 -6.51 -23.86
C ASN A 19 9.22 -5.54 -22.85
N ALA A 20 8.54 -4.46 -22.52
CA ALA A 20 9.03 -3.49 -21.55
C ALA A 20 9.32 -4.18 -20.20
N ALA A 21 10.40 -3.78 -19.56
CA ALA A 21 10.71 -4.22 -18.20
C ALA A 21 10.07 -3.25 -17.20
N PRO A 22 9.70 -3.70 -15.98
CA PRO A 22 9.15 -2.81 -14.97
C PRO A 22 10.08 -1.64 -14.67
N ILE A 23 9.51 -0.46 -14.42
CA ILE A 23 10.27 0.67 -13.86
C ILE A 23 10.97 0.22 -12.59
N GLN A 24 12.17 0.71 -12.33
CA GLN A 24 12.93 0.28 -11.16
C GLN A 24 12.49 1.05 -9.92
N LEU A 25 11.94 0.33 -8.94
CA LEU A 25 11.58 0.83 -7.63
C LEU A 25 12.60 0.35 -6.60
N GLN A 26 12.83 1.12 -5.53
CA GLN A 26 13.69 0.71 -4.41
C GLN A 26 13.03 1.03 -3.06
N ARG A 27 12.95 2.31 -2.68
CA ARG A 27 12.51 2.78 -1.37
C ARG A 27 11.45 3.84 -1.52
N GLY A 28 10.23 3.50 -1.15
CA GLY A 28 9.07 4.37 -1.31
C GLY A 28 8.41 4.75 0.00
N VAL A 29 7.47 5.68 -0.13
CA VAL A 29 6.58 6.10 0.95
C VAL A 29 5.17 6.25 0.42
N GLY A 30 4.18 5.77 1.19
CA GLY A 30 2.78 6.00 0.91
C GLY A 30 2.41 7.48 1.07
N VAL A 31 1.64 8.02 0.13
CA VAL A 31 0.95 9.30 0.27
C VAL A 31 -0.53 9.03 0.12
N HIS A 32 -1.21 8.91 1.25
CA HIS A 32 -2.59 8.47 1.33
C HIS A 32 -3.58 9.64 1.49
N GLU A 33 -3.25 10.61 2.35
CA GLU A 33 -4.18 11.65 2.76
C GLU A 33 -4.48 12.71 1.68
N TRP A 34 -3.74 12.73 0.57
CA TRP A 34 -3.91 13.74 -0.47
C TRP A 34 -5.11 13.45 -1.38
N LEU A 35 -5.11 12.31 -2.07
CA LEU A 35 -6.08 11.99 -3.12
C LEU A 35 -7.04 10.86 -2.71
N ASN A 36 -6.90 10.36 -1.49
CA ASN A 36 -7.82 9.40 -0.91
C ASN A 36 -8.82 10.11 0.03
N TRP A 37 -9.88 9.40 0.44
CA TRP A 37 -10.96 9.99 1.25
C TRP A 37 -11.51 11.28 0.62
N SER A 38 -11.93 11.17 -0.64
CA SER A 38 -12.48 12.31 -1.41
C SER A 38 -13.60 13.02 -0.67
N PRO A 39 -13.67 14.36 -0.68
CA PRO A 39 -14.74 15.09 -0.01
C PRO A 39 -16.13 14.67 -0.48
N VAL A 40 -17.07 14.58 0.46
CA VAL A 40 -18.49 14.26 0.21
C VAL A 40 -19.39 15.35 0.73
N GLU A 41 -20.53 15.52 0.09
CA GLU A 41 -21.62 16.43 0.49
C GLU A 41 -22.50 15.76 1.56
N ASP A 42 -23.37 16.52 2.19
CA ASP A 42 -24.31 16.05 3.21
C ASP A 42 -25.27 14.94 2.72
N ASP A 43 -25.53 14.88 1.42
CA ASP A 43 -26.38 13.87 0.79
C ASP A 43 -25.60 12.56 0.44
N GLY A 44 -24.32 12.49 0.78
CA GLY A 44 -23.45 11.35 0.52
C GLY A 44 -22.89 11.29 -0.90
N SER A 45 -23.14 12.28 -1.74
CA SER A 45 -22.49 12.40 -3.05
C SER A 45 -21.07 12.96 -2.93
N TYR A 46 -20.21 12.70 -3.90
CA TYR A 46 -18.88 13.32 -3.93
C TYR A 46 -18.97 14.81 -4.25
N SER A 47 -18.25 15.63 -3.49
CA SER A 47 -18.05 17.06 -3.82
C SER A 47 -17.35 17.20 -5.17
N TRP A 48 -17.57 18.32 -5.84
CA TRP A 48 -16.99 18.53 -7.16
C TRP A 48 -16.29 19.89 -7.28
N PRO A 49 -15.01 19.98 -7.75
CA PRO A 49 -14.15 18.86 -8.22
C PRO A 49 -13.77 17.90 -7.09
N PRO A 50 -13.55 16.58 -7.42
CA PRO A 50 -13.50 15.53 -6.36
C PRO A 50 -12.10 15.56 -5.75
N TYR A 51 -11.19 15.45 -5.60
CA TYR A 51 -9.89 15.32 -4.94
C TYR A 51 -9.41 16.64 -4.31
N ARG A 52 -8.72 16.51 -3.18
CA ARG A 52 -8.12 17.67 -2.52
C ARG A 52 -7.00 18.27 -3.37
N SER A 53 -6.90 19.61 -3.37
CA SER A 53 -5.68 20.25 -3.85
C SER A 53 -4.48 19.94 -2.94
N GLU A 54 -3.24 20.10 -3.43
CA GLU A 54 -2.04 19.96 -2.59
C GLU A 54 -2.09 20.93 -1.40
N GLU A 55 -2.60 22.15 -1.58
CA GLU A 55 -2.80 23.14 -0.51
C GLU A 55 -3.77 22.65 0.56
N ALA A 56 -4.93 22.12 0.16
CA ALA A 56 -5.93 21.57 1.09
C ALA A 56 -5.40 20.36 1.85
N TRP A 57 -4.65 19.48 1.20
CA TRP A 57 -3.99 18.37 1.86
C TRP A 57 -2.97 18.86 2.89
N ARG A 58 -2.10 19.81 2.54
CA ARG A 58 -1.09 20.37 3.44
C ARG A 58 -1.69 21.10 4.64
N ALA A 59 -2.87 21.68 4.48
CA ALA A 59 -3.61 22.34 5.57
C ALA A 59 -4.47 21.38 6.41
N GLY A 60 -4.57 20.11 6.00
CA GLY A 60 -5.47 19.12 6.58
C GLY A 60 -5.05 18.56 7.95
N HIS A 61 -5.24 17.25 8.15
CA HIS A 61 -5.11 16.57 9.47
C HIS A 61 -3.74 16.75 10.14
N ARG A 62 -2.66 16.76 9.37
CA ARG A 62 -1.31 17.03 9.86
C ARG A 62 -0.72 18.17 9.02
N PRO A 63 -0.89 19.40 9.48
CA PRO A 63 -0.47 20.57 8.70
C PRO A 63 1.01 20.54 8.31
N LEU A 64 1.27 20.61 7.01
CA LEU A 64 2.59 20.78 6.41
C LEU A 64 2.81 22.24 5.99
N THR A 65 2.08 23.18 6.61
CA THR A 65 2.03 24.59 6.23
C THR A 65 3.35 25.33 6.46
N ASP A 66 4.20 24.80 7.35
CA ASP A 66 5.57 25.32 7.55
C ASP A 66 6.52 25.02 6.38
N TRP A 67 6.08 24.14 5.46
CA TRP A 67 6.85 23.81 4.26
C TRP A 67 6.43 24.75 3.11
N PRO A 68 7.38 25.31 2.36
CA PRO A 68 7.05 26.15 1.22
C PRO A 68 6.15 25.42 0.22
N ASP A 69 5.30 26.21 -0.47
CA ASP A 69 4.43 25.69 -1.51
C ASP A 69 5.24 24.97 -2.57
N GLY A 70 4.72 23.81 -2.97
CA GLY A 70 5.33 23.04 -4.02
C GLY A 70 6.62 22.29 -3.65
N GLU A 71 7.06 22.27 -2.39
CA GLU A 71 8.29 21.59 -1.97
C GLU A 71 8.08 20.20 -1.35
N VAL A 72 6.85 19.76 -1.06
CA VAL A 72 6.58 18.51 -0.34
C VAL A 72 7.29 17.32 -1.02
N PHE A 73 7.13 17.13 -2.31
CA PHE A 73 7.73 16.00 -3.04
C PHE A 73 9.25 16.13 -3.20
N ALA A 74 9.78 17.34 -3.36
CA ALA A 74 11.22 17.56 -3.34
C ALA A 74 11.82 17.19 -1.96
N ARG A 75 11.11 17.48 -0.87
CA ARG A 75 11.51 17.08 0.48
C ARG A 75 11.42 15.58 0.69
N ILE A 76 10.34 14.92 0.21
CA ILE A 76 10.24 13.44 0.23
C ILE A 76 11.45 12.84 -0.48
N ARG A 77 11.81 13.35 -1.65
CA ARG A 77 13.01 12.90 -2.36
C ARG A 77 14.31 13.15 -1.57
N SER A 78 14.43 14.30 -0.92
CA SER A 78 15.61 14.63 -0.12
C SER A 78 15.80 13.76 1.12
N MET A 79 14.73 13.10 1.60
CA MET A 79 14.77 12.08 2.64
C MET A 79 15.31 10.72 2.13
N GLY A 80 15.60 10.59 0.83
CA GLY A 80 16.15 9.38 0.23
C GLY A 80 15.14 8.42 -0.36
N PHE A 81 13.86 8.77 -0.43
CA PHE A 81 12.85 8.00 -1.17
C PHE A 81 13.03 8.20 -2.68
N ASP A 82 12.81 7.16 -3.47
CA ASP A 82 12.90 7.21 -4.94
C ASP A 82 11.52 7.15 -5.62
N PHE A 83 10.48 6.77 -4.88
CA PHE A 83 9.10 6.80 -5.37
C PHE A 83 8.08 7.09 -4.27
N VAL A 84 6.88 7.45 -4.72
CA VAL A 84 5.68 7.61 -3.90
C VAL A 84 4.68 6.53 -4.32
N ARG A 85 4.12 5.78 -3.36
CA ARG A 85 2.88 5.03 -3.58
C ARG A 85 1.72 5.98 -3.29
N LEU A 86 1.09 6.44 -4.37
CA LEU A 86 0.07 7.48 -4.35
C LEU A 86 -1.31 6.83 -4.30
N SER A 87 -1.92 6.81 -3.11
CA SER A 87 -3.25 6.25 -2.91
C SER A 87 -4.33 7.19 -3.43
N VAL A 88 -5.21 6.65 -4.24
CA VAL A 88 -6.29 7.40 -4.93
C VAL A 88 -7.62 6.72 -4.66
N ASP A 89 -8.60 7.48 -4.18
CA ASP A 89 -9.99 7.04 -4.04
C ASP A 89 -10.62 6.81 -5.43
N PRO A 90 -11.00 5.58 -5.79
CA PRO A 90 -11.65 5.29 -7.07
C PRO A 90 -13.10 5.78 -7.13
N GLY A 91 -13.72 6.08 -5.98
CA GLY A 91 -15.13 6.39 -5.88
C GLY A 91 -15.61 7.54 -6.76
N PRO A 92 -14.94 8.70 -6.83
CA PRO A 92 -15.32 9.78 -7.73
C PRO A 92 -15.33 9.39 -9.20
N LEU A 93 -14.39 8.52 -9.63
CA LEU A 93 -14.32 8.02 -11.00
C LEU A 93 -15.48 7.05 -11.30
N LEU A 94 -15.84 6.20 -10.33
CA LEU A 94 -16.96 5.27 -10.42
C LEU A 94 -18.32 6.01 -10.42
N ALA A 95 -18.43 7.06 -9.64
CA ALA A 95 -19.64 7.87 -9.50
C ALA A 95 -19.87 8.86 -10.66
N SER A 96 -18.95 8.95 -11.63
CA SER A 96 -19.03 9.97 -12.69
C SER A 96 -18.81 9.39 -14.08
N GLU A 97 -19.37 10.08 -15.08
CA GLU A 97 -19.23 9.74 -16.48
C GLU A 97 -18.93 11.00 -17.32
N GLY A 98 -18.56 10.80 -18.59
CA GLY A 98 -18.38 11.85 -19.57
C GLY A 98 -17.42 12.95 -19.11
N ALA A 99 -17.84 14.20 -19.21
CA ALA A 99 -17.00 15.36 -18.89
C ALA A 99 -16.57 15.42 -17.43
N LYS A 100 -17.40 14.95 -16.49
CA LYS A 100 -17.01 14.88 -15.06
C LYS A 100 -15.88 13.90 -14.84
N ARG A 101 -16.00 12.67 -15.35
CA ARG A 101 -14.93 11.67 -15.24
C ARG A 101 -13.62 12.17 -15.87
N LEU A 102 -13.70 12.83 -17.03
CA LEU A 102 -12.52 13.43 -17.66
C LEU A 102 -11.87 14.50 -16.79
N GLN A 103 -12.65 15.38 -16.17
CA GLN A 103 -12.11 16.37 -15.24
C GLN A 103 -11.43 15.74 -14.02
N ALA A 104 -12.00 14.67 -13.45
CA ALA A 104 -11.37 13.93 -12.36
C ALA A 104 -10.03 13.30 -12.80
N LEU A 105 -9.99 12.69 -13.99
CA LEU A 105 -8.75 12.13 -14.56
C LEU A 105 -7.70 13.21 -14.84
N ASP A 106 -8.07 14.40 -15.27
CA ASP A 106 -7.13 15.51 -15.51
C ASP A 106 -6.52 16.00 -14.18
N ILE A 107 -7.29 16.03 -13.09
CA ILE A 107 -6.74 16.33 -11.74
C ILE A 107 -5.71 15.28 -11.32
N LEU A 108 -6.02 14.01 -11.54
CA LEU A 108 -5.10 12.91 -11.20
C LEU A 108 -3.85 12.92 -12.08
N ALA A 109 -3.98 13.23 -13.36
CA ALA A 109 -2.84 13.39 -14.27
C ALA A 109 -1.90 14.50 -13.78
N ALA A 110 -2.45 15.66 -13.42
CA ALA A 110 -1.66 16.78 -12.87
C ALA A 110 -0.98 16.40 -11.54
N ALA A 111 -1.62 15.58 -10.71
CA ALA A 111 -1.01 15.09 -9.48
C ALA A 111 0.18 14.15 -9.75
N VAL A 112 0.07 13.23 -10.71
CA VAL A 112 1.19 12.37 -11.14
C VAL A 112 2.34 13.21 -11.70
N GLU A 113 2.05 14.17 -12.57
CA GLU A 113 3.06 15.10 -13.12
C GLU A 113 3.74 15.91 -12.01
N ARG A 114 2.98 16.29 -10.98
CA ARG A 114 3.51 17.01 -9.82
C ARG A 114 4.57 16.21 -9.07
N VAL A 115 4.31 14.91 -8.84
CA VAL A 115 5.25 14.00 -8.16
C VAL A 115 6.47 13.72 -9.05
N THR A 116 6.25 13.39 -10.32
CA THR A 116 7.34 13.03 -11.26
C THR A 116 8.24 14.23 -11.57
N SER A 117 7.71 15.45 -11.62
CA SER A 117 8.50 16.69 -11.78
C SER A 117 9.46 16.96 -10.62
N ALA A 118 9.19 16.40 -9.43
CA ALA A 118 10.13 16.42 -8.30
C ALA A 118 11.24 15.36 -8.41
N GLY A 119 11.23 14.54 -9.47
CA GLY A 119 12.19 13.47 -9.73
C GLY A 119 11.91 12.20 -8.92
N LEU A 120 10.68 12.00 -8.47
CA LEU A 120 10.18 10.76 -7.86
C LEU A 120 9.44 9.93 -8.92
N LYS A 121 9.41 8.61 -8.73
CA LYS A 121 8.49 7.74 -9.46
C LYS A 121 7.17 7.63 -8.72
N VAL A 122 6.13 7.14 -9.40
CA VAL A 122 4.79 6.96 -8.83
C VAL A 122 4.37 5.50 -9.00
N VAL A 123 3.95 4.89 -7.90
CA VAL A 123 3.05 3.74 -7.92
C VAL A 123 1.65 4.32 -7.70
N PHE A 124 0.85 4.39 -8.75
CA PHE A 124 -0.51 4.90 -8.71
C PHE A 124 -1.43 3.78 -8.23
N ASP A 125 -1.90 3.90 -7.00
CA ASP A 125 -2.66 2.89 -6.28
C ASP A 125 -4.14 3.27 -6.19
N LEU A 126 -5.04 2.48 -6.79
CA LEU A 126 -6.47 2.62 -6.59
C LEU A 126 -6.86 2.02 -5.24
N HIS A 127 -7.00 2.88 -4.26
CA HIS A 127 -7.17 2.56 -2.86
C HIS A 127 -8.63 2.80 -2.42
N GLY A 128 -9.45 1.77 -2.54
CA GLY A 128 -10.87 1.85 -2.21
C GLY A 128 -11.12 2.20 -0.75
N VAL A 129 -12.07 3.09 -0.52
CA VAL A 129 -12.54 3.52 0.81
C VAL A 129 -14.02 3.23 0.98
N THR A 130 -14.49 3.16 2.23
CA THR A 130 -15.88 2.81 2.56
C THR A 130 -16.80 4.03 2.74
N GLN A 131 -16.30 5.22 2.47
CA GLN A 131 -16.99 6.50 2.71
C GLN A 131 -18.32 6.61 1.94
N VAL A 132 -18.33 6.14 0.69
CA VAL A 132 -19.56 6.03 -0.12
C VAL A 132 -19.72 4.55 -0.48
N PRO A 133 -20.58 3.79 0.24
CA PRO A 133 -20.66 2.32 0.12
C PRO A 133 -20.94 1.83 -1.30
N ALA A 134 -21.71 2.55 -2.09
CA ALA A 134 -22.03 2.19 -3.48
C ALA A 134 -20.81 2.15 -4.40
N TYR A 135 -19.71 2.79 -4.03
CA TYR A 135 -18.46 2.90 -4.79
C TYR A 135 -17.25 2.41 -4.01
N SER A 136 -17.47 1.63 -2.94
CA SER A 136 -16.42 0.95 -2.20
C SER A 136 -15.97 -0.33 -2.91
N MET A 137 -14.92 -0.97 -2.39
CA MET A 137 -14.45 -2.27 -2.92
C MET A 137 -15.49 -3.38 -2.81
N GLU A 138 -16.53 -3.23 -1.98
CA GLU A 138 -17.63 -4.21 -1.88
C GLU A 138 -18.28 -4.52 -3.23
N MET A 139 -18.28 -3.54 -4.15
CA MET A 139 -18.86 -3.72 -5.48
C MET A 139 -18.20 -4.81 -6.33
N ILE A 140 -16.97 -5.22 -6.03
CA ILE A 140 -16.25 -6.25 -6.80
C ILE A 140 -16.40 -7.65 -6.19
N TYR A 141 -17.08 -7.83 -5.04
CA TYR A 141 -17.11 -9.11 -4.31
C TYR A 141 -18.29 -10.02 -4.70
N ASP A 142 -19.13 -9.62 -5.65
CA ASP A 142 -20.24 -10.44 -6.16
C ASP A 142 -19.81 -11.44 -7.26
N GLY A 143 -18.51 -11.72 -7.38
CA GLY A 143 -17.94 -12.66 -8.34
C GLY A 143 -17.40 -11.99 -9.61
N ALA A 144 -16.53 -12.70 -10.32
CA ALA A 144 -15.75 -12.17 -11.45
C ALA A 144 -16.61 -11.70 -12.65
N ASP A 145 -17.82 -12.21 -12.80
CA ASP A 145 -18.76 -11.84 -13.88
C ASP A 145 -19.78 -10.78 -13.45
N SER A 146 -19.64 -10.20 -12.23
CA SER A 146 -20.59 -9.22 -11.72
C SER A 146 -20.53 -7.90 -12.48
N GLY A 147 -21.66 -7.17 -12.44
CA GLY A 147 -21.71 -5.80 -12.98
C GLY A 147 -20.76 -4.84 -12.26
N GLY A 148 -20.51 -5.05 -10.98
CA GLY A 148 -19.54 -4.28 -10.20
C GLY A 148 -18.13 -4.44 -10.70
N VAL A 149 -17.68 -5.68 -10.93
CA VAL A 149 -16.35 -5.97 -11.54
C VAL A 149 -16.24 -5.36 -12.93
N ALA A 150 -17.28 -5.47 -13.76
CA ALA A 150 -17.27 -4.87 -15.10
C ALA A 150 -17.12 -3.34 -15.04
N SER A 151 -17.86 -2.66 -14.17
CA SER A 151 -17.79 -1.19 -13.99
C SER A 151 -16.44 -0.77 -13.43
N TYR A 152 -15.89 -1.51 -12.48
CA TYR A 152 -14.57 -1.23 -11.90
C TYR A 152 -13.47 -1.36 -12.98
N ARG A 153 -13.50 -2.41 -13.79
CA ARG A 153 -12.52 -2.61 -14.88
C ARG A 153 -12.62 -1.54 -15.96
N GLU A 154 -13.83 -1.06 -16.29
CA GLU A 154 -13.99 0.08 -17.21
C GLU A 154 -13.29 1.34 -16.66
N MET A 155 -13.45 1.62 -15.37
CA MET A 155 -12.75 2.71 -14.70
C MET A 155 -11.23 2.51 -14.71
N VAL A 156 -10.74 1.29 -14.43
CA VAL A 156 -9.32 0.93 -14.50
C VAL A 156 -8.74 1.20 -15.90
N VAL A 157 -9.45 0.87 -16.96
CA VAL A 157 -9.05 1.16 -18.36
C VAL A 157 -8.94 2.67 -18.60
N ALA A 158 -9.87 3.46 -18.07
CA ALA A 158 -9.82 4.92 -18.19
C ALA A 158 -8.59 5.52 -17.45
N VAL A 159 -8.28 5.00 -16.25
CA VAL A 159 -7.06 5.38 -15.50
C VAL A 159 -5.80 4.95 -16.24
N ALA A 160 -5.72 3.72 -16.73
CA ALA A 160 -4.58 3.25 -17.51
C ALA A 160 -4.34 4.11 -18.76
N THR A 161 -5.42 4.53 -19.43
CA THR A 161 -5.34 5.45 -20.58
C THR A 161 -4.78 6.82 -20.19
N MET A 162 -5.19 7.35 -19.05
CA MET A 162 -4.66 8.60 -18.50
C MET A 162 -3.18 8.46 -18.17
N LEU A 163 -2.77 7.41 -17.44
CA LEU A 163 -1.39 7.18 -17.05
C LEU A 163 -0.47 6.98 -18.25
N ALA A 164 -0.92 6.25 -19.29
CA ALA A 164 -0.18 6.08 -20.53
C ALA A 164 0.07 7.41 -21.27
N ARG A 165 -0.85 8.38 -21.16
CA ARG A 165 -0.67 9.74 -21.72
C ARG A 165 0.30 10.61 -20.92
N VAL A 166 0.30 10.48 -19.60
CA VAL A 166 1.23 11.22 -18.72
C VAL A 166 2.67 10.74 -18.94
N GLY A 167 2.84 9.45 -19.20
CA GLY A 167 4.15 8.83 -19.48
C GLY A 167 4.42 7.63 -18.57
N THR A 168 4.97 6.58 -19.13
CA THR A 168 5.14 5.28 -18.49
C THR A 168 6.51 5.08 -17.83
N ASP A 169 7.49 5.91 -18.14
CA ASP A 169 8.90 5.74 -17.69
C ASP A 169 9.08 5.86 -16.17
N ASN A 170 8.16 6.57 -15.50
CA ASN A 170 8.23 6.83 -14.06
C ASN A 170 6.93 6.44 -13.32
N VAL A 171 6.05 5.67 -13.95
CA VAL A 171 4.75 5.33 -13.40
C VAL A 171 4.52 3.83 -13.43
N ALA A 172 4.10 3.26 -12.30
CA ALA A 172 3.50 1.94 -12.19
C ALA A 172 2.04 2.09 -11.77
N PHE A 173 1.19 1.17 -12.16
CA PHE A 173 -0.23 1.18 -11.85
C PHE A 173 -0.62 -0.04 -11.01
N GLU A 174 -1.12 0.21 -9.82
CA GLU A 174 -1.70 -0.77 -8.89
C GLU A 174 -3.22 -0.62 -8.91
N PRO A 175 -3.94 -1.46 -9.67
CA PRO A 175 -5.39 -1.31 -9.87
C PRO A 175 -6.24 -1.73 -8.67
N TYR A 176 -5.67 -2.43 -7.70
CA TYR A 176 -6.35 -2.91 -6.49
C TYR A 176 -5.40 -2.91 -5.31
N ASN A 177 -5.78 -2.26 -4.21
CA ASN A 177 -4.99 -2.19 -2.98
C ASN A 177 -5.00 -3.54 -2.21
N GLU A 178 -6.06 -3.83 -1.49
CA GLU A 178 -6.18 -4.97 -0.55
C GLU A 178 -7.48 -5.75 -0.78
N PRO A 179 -7.61 -6.50 -1.87
CA PRO A 179 -8.85 -7.22 -2.17
C PRO A 179 -9.12 -8.34 -1.16
N ALA A 180 -10.36 -8.42 -0.65
CA ALA A 180 -10.80 -9.38 0.36
C ALA A 180 -11.41 -10.62 -0.31
N TYR A 181 -10.57 -11.46 -0.91
CA TYR A 181 -10.94 -12.71 -1.54
C TYR A 181 -10.24 -13.90 -0.87
N TYR A 182 -10.54 -15.14 -1.35
CA TYR A 182 -9.82 -16.33 -0.94
C TYR A 182 -8.28 -16.08 -0.99
N PRO A 183 -7.47 -16.60 -0.02
CA PRO A 183 -7.86 -17.62 0.97
C PRO A 183 -8.46 -17.10 2.29
N CYS A 184 -8.61 -15.81 2.50
CA CYS A 184 -9.04 -15.24 3.77
C CYS A 184 -10.53 -14.82 3.80
N ASP A 185 -11.19 -14.86 2.66
CA ASP A 185 -12.64 -14.68 2.60
C ASP A 185 -13.36 -15.96 3.05
N SER A 186 -14.25 -15.81 4.00
CA SER A 186 -15.04 -16.93 4.55
C SER A 186 -16.01 -17.55 3.54
N SER A 187 -16.39 -16.83 2.48
CA SER A 187 -17.22 -17.34 1.38
C SER A 187 -16.44 -18.24 0.40
N GLY A 188 -15.11 -18.16 0.39
CA GLY A 188 -14.23 -19.07 -0.35
C GLY A 188 -14.24 -18.91 -1.86
N SER A 189 -14.51 -17.72 -2.40
CA SER A 189 -14.49 -17.49 -3.85
C SER A 189 -13.05 -17.39 -4.39
N ASP A 190 -12.72 -18.20 -5.41
CA ASP A 190 -11.45 -18.17 -6.15
C ASP A 190 -11.51 -17.27 -7.41
N ASP A 191 -12.39 -16.32 -7.44
CA ASP A 191 -12.59 -15.42 -8.59
C ASP A 191 -11.44 -14.41 -8.78
N TRP A 192 -10.64 -14.16 -7.73
CA TRP A 192 -9.61 -13.13 -7.76
C TRP A 192 -8.59 -13.33 -8.89
N GLN A 193 -8.16 -14.57 -9.12
CA GLN A 193 -7.23 -14.89 -10.20
C GLN A 193 -7.76 -14.43 -11.56
N ARG A 194 -9.05 -14.65 -11.83
CA ARG A 194 -9.69 -14.27 -13.10
C ARG A 194 -9.85 -12.75 -13.20
N ILE A 195 -10.28 -12.10 -12.12
CA ILE A 195 -10.40 -10.64 -12.07
C ILE A 195 -9.04 -9.98 -12.37
N MET A 196 -7.97 -10.44 -11.72
CA MET A 196 -6.64 -9.85 -11.91
C MET A 196 -6.11 -10.11 -13.33
N ALA A 197 -6.27 -11.33 -13.85
CA ALA A 197 -5.84 -11.69 -15.21
C ALA A 197 -6.57 -10.86 -16.27
N ASP A 198 -7.88 -10.72 -16.14
CA ASP A 198 -8.69 -9.92 -17.05
C ASP A 198 -8.32 -8.43 -16.99
N THR A 199 -8.02 -7.93 -15.80
CA THR A 199 -7.59 -6.54 -15.58
C THR A 199 -6.22 -6.29 -16.23
N VAL A 200 -5.25 -7.19 -16.07
CA VAL A 200 -3.95 -7.09 -16.75
C VAL A 200 -4.13 -7.06 -18.26
N ARG A 201 -4.96 -7.96 -18.80
CA ARG A 201 -5.27 -7.99 -20.26
C ARG A 201 -5.85 -6.67 -20.74
N ASP A 202 -6.81 -6.10 -20.02
CA ASP A 202 -7.46 -4.85 -20.39
C ASP A 202 -6.50 -3.65 -20.33
N ILE A 203 -5.62 -3.58 -19.33
CA ILE A 203 -4.56 -2.56 -19.25
C ILE A 203 -3.59 -2.73 -20.42
N ARG A 204 -3.21 -3.96 -20.79
CA ARG A 204 -2.31 -4.23 -21.93
C ARG A 204 -2.91 -3.87 -23.27
N ALA A 205 -4.23 -3.91 -23.40
CA ALA A 205 -4.92 -3.40 -24.59
C ALA A 205 -4.76 -1.86 -24.75
N VAL A 206 -4.48 -1.16 -23.67
CA VAL A 206 -4.23 0.30 -23.64
C VAL A 206 -2.75 0.61 -23.79
N SER A 207 -1.87 -0.08 -23.05
CA SER A 207 -0.43 0.20 -23.01
C SER A 207 0.39 -1.05 -22.76
N SER A 208 1.34 -1.34 -23.65
CA SER A 208 2.37 -2.37 -23.44
C SER A 208 3.48 -1.92 -22.48
N GLU A 209 3.64 -0.59 -22.30
CA GLU A 209 4.76 -0.01 -21.59
C GLU A 209 4.46 0.30 -20.11
N LEU A 210 3.18 0.43 -19.73
CA LEU A 210 2.80 0.76 -18.36
C LEU A 210 3.14 -0.40 -17.42
N THR A 211 4.00 -0.16 -16.43
CA THR A 211 4.27 -1.15 -15.38
C THR A 211 3.01 -1.39 -14.55
N ILE A 212 2.63 -2.65 -14.37
CA ILE A 212 1.47 -3.04 -13.56
C ILE A 212 1.96 -3.65 -12.24
N VAL A 213 1.27 -3.33 -11.15
CA VAL A 213 1.43 -3.98 -9.85
C VAL A 213 0.23 -4.91 -9.64
N ALA A 214 0.46 -6.21 -9.72
CA ALA A 214 -0.55 -7.23 -9.49
C ALA A 214 -0.58 -7.58 -8.01
N THR A 215 -1.71 -7.34 -7.36
CA THR A 215 -1.89 -7.58 -5.92
C THR A 215 -2.53 -8.94 -5.67
N GLY A 216 -2.03 -9.68 -4.69
CA GLY A 216 -2.67 -10.89 -4.18
C GLY A 216 -3.96 -10.57 -3.41
N ALA A 217 -4.86 -11.54 -3.30
CA ALA A 217 -6.06 -11.42 -2.46
C ALA A 217 -5.73 -11.45 -0.96
N CYS A 218 -6.70 -11.80 -0.13
CA CYS A 218 -6.51 -11.91 1.33
C CYS A 218 -5.97 -10.61 1.97
N GLY A 219 -6.56 -9.45 1.61
CA GLY A 219 -6.12 -8.14 2.10
C GLY A 219 -4.69 -7.79 1.68
N GLY A 220 -4.26 -8.20 0.48
CA GLY A 220 -2.91 -7.93 -0.02
C GLY A 220 -1.79 -8.66 0.75
N SER A 221 -2.11 -9.64 1.59
CA SER A 221 -1.12 -10.35 2.41
C SER A 221 -0.25 -11.32 1.60
N ILE A 222 0.83 -11.82 2.22
CA ILE A 222 1.66 -12.89 1.62
C ILE A 222 0.82 -14.14 1.32
N ALA A 223 -0.18 -14.46 2.17
CA ALA A 223 -1.09 -15.58 1.91
C ALA A 223 -1.87 -15.39 0.61
N GLY A 224 -2.31 -14.18 0.30
CA GLY A 224 -2.94 -13.86 -0.97
C GLY A 224 -1.98 -13.94 -2.16
N LEU A 225 -0.76 -13.44 -2.00
CA LEU A 225 0.27 -13.53 -3.03
C LEU A 225 0.57 -14.98 -3.42
N VAL A 226 0.81 -15.88 -2.46
CA VAL A 226 1.19 -17.27 -2.75
C VAL A 226 0.04 -18.10 -3.35
N ASN A 227 -1.19 -17.61 -3.28
CA ASN A 227 -2.34 -18.20 -3.96
C ASN A 227 -2.56 -17.65 -5.37
N LEU A 228 -1.85 -16.58 -5.76
CA LEU A 228 -1.93 -16.04 -7.11
C LEU A 228 -1.12 -16.91 -8.08
N THR A 229 -1.71 -17.28 -9.21
CA THR A 229 -0.98 -17.94 -10.29
C THR A 229 -0.48 -16.86 -11.26
N PRO A 230 0.83 -16.67 -11.42
CA PRO A 230 1.38 -15.62 -12.26
C PRO A 230 1.33 -16.01 -13.76
N GLY A 231 0.13 -16.33 -14.26
CA GLY A 231 -0.13 -16.75 -15.63
C GLY A 231 -0.37 -15.61 -16.60
N PHE A 232 0.14 -14.42 -16.32
CA PHE A 232 -0.14 -13.23 -17.13
C PHE A 232 0.77 -13.09 -18.35
N ASP A 233 1.79 -13.95 -18.52
CA ASP A 233 2.82 -13.92 -19.58
C ASP A 233 3.41 -12.52 -19.85
N ASP A 234 3.52 -11.73 -18.79
CA ASP A 234 3.89 -10.32 -18.86
C ASP A 234 5.15 -10.03 -18.03
N PRO A 235 6.26 -9.67 -18.67
CA PRO A 235 7.51 -9.34 -17.96
C PRO A 235 7.48 -7.97 -17.27
N ASN A 236 6.50 -7.11 -17.58
CA ASN A 236 6.41 -5.75 -17.04
C ASN A 236 5.42 -5.66 -15.85
N LEU A 237 5.56 -6.62 -14.91
CA LEU A 237 4.74 -6.71 -13.71
C LEU A 237 5.60 -6.71 -12.44
N TYR A 238 5.09 -6.08 -11.40
CA TYR A 238 5.39 -6.36 -10.00
C TYR A 238 4.28 -7.21 -9.38
N TYR A 239 4.63 -8.02 -8.36
CA TYR A 239 3.69 -8.80 -7.56
C TYR A 239 3.71 -8.27 -6.14
N SER A 240 2.62 -7.64 -5.72
CA SER A 240 2.51 -6.92 -4.45
C SER A 240 2.09 -7.81 -3.30
N PHE A 241 2.65 -7.53 -2.13
CA PHE A 241 2.17 -7.95 -0.83
C PHE A 241 2.39 -6.85 0.20
N HIS A 242 1.57 -6.84 1.26
CA HIS A 242 1.74 -5.99 2.42
C HIS A 242 2.30 -6.79 3.60
N MET A 243 3.10 -6.14 4.45
CA MET A 243 3.78 -6.80 5.57
C MET A 243 3.47 -6.11 6.88
N TYR A 244 2.45 -6.60 7.55
CA TYR A 244 2.03 -6.11 8.86
C TYR A 244 2.10 -7.16 9.97
N GLU A 245 2.65 -8.37 9.67
CA GLU A 245 2.74 -9.44 10.66
C GLU A 245 3.82 -9.17 11.74
N PRO A 246 3.53 -9.41 13.01
CA PRO A 246 2.22 -9.80 13.53
C PRO A 246 1.31 -8.57 13.66
N HIS A 247 0.10 -8.65 13.11
CA HIS A 247 -0.86 -7.56 13.09
C HIS A 247 -1.19 -7.02 14.50
N SER A 248 -1.16 -7.90 15.51
CA SER A 248 -1.32 -7.52 16.92
C SER A 248 -0.25 -6.54 17.42
N PHE A 249 0.96 -6.54 16.83
CA PHE A 249 2.01 -5.60 17.17
C PHE A 249 1.93 -4.32 16.34
N THR A 250 1.72 -4.45 15.04
CA THR A 250 1.72 -3.28 14.13
C THR A 250 0.49 -2.40 14.30
N HIS A 251 -0.66 -3.01 14.65
CA HIS A 251 -1.95 -2.34 14.81
C HIS A 251 -2.45 -2.42 16.27
N GLN A 252 -1.63 -1.98 17.20
CA GLN A 252 -2.02 -1.90 18.61
C GLN A 252 -3.06 -0.79 18.80
N ARG A 253 -4.32 -1.08 18.44
CA ARG A 253 -5.47 -0.17 18.58
C ARG A 253 -6.64 -0.87 19.28
N PRO A 254 -7.45 -0.15 20.07
CA PRO A 254 -8.60 -0.74 20.77
C PRO A 254 -9.65 -1.38 19.84
N ASP A 255 -9.87 -0.86 18.65
CA ASP A 255 -10.77 -1.40 17.64
C ASP A 255 -10.27 -2.72 17.02
N VAL A 256 -8.96 -2.97 17.04
CA VAL A 256 -8.35 -4.21 16.55
C VAL A 256 -8.22 -5.26 17.65
N THR A 257 -7.81 -4.85 18.84
CA THR A 257 -7.52 -5.78 19.96
C THR A 257 -8.63 -5.88 20.98
N GLY A 258 -9.65 -5.03 20.88
CA GLY A 258 -10.82 -5.05 21.79
C GLY A 258 -10.53 -4.56 23.20
N ALA A 259 -9.44 -3.82 23.43
CA ALA A 259 -9.04 -3.31 24.72
C ALA A 259 -8.14 -2.07 24.59
N PHE A 260 -7.72 -1.57 25.73
CA PHE A 260 -6.60 -0.62 25.85
C PHE A 260 -5.33 -1.35 25.35
N ALA A 261 -4.92 -1.09 24.13
CA ALA A 261 -3.94 -1.87 23.40
C ALA A 261 -2.71 -1.04 23.11
N SER A 262 -1.64 -1.29 23.85
CA SER A 262 -0.37 -0.57 23.66
C SER A 262 0.79 -1.31 24.31
N GLY A 263 2.00 -0.99 23.89
CA GLY A 263 3.22 -1.36 24.59
C GLY A 263 3.65 -2.83 24.45
N LEU A 264 3.14 -3.58 23.47
CA LEU A 264 3.72 -4.87 23.10
C LEU A 264 5.17 -4.67 22.63
N PRO A 265 6.11 -5.53 23.04
CA PRO A 265 7.52 -5.40 22.66
C PRO A 265 7.80 -5.97 21.27
N TRP A 266 8.91 -5.55 20.65
CA TRP A 266 9.48 -6.21 19.49
C TRP A 266 11.00 -6.39 19.62
N PRO A 267 11.56 -7.60 19.47
CA PRO A 267 10.83 -8.89 19.32
C PRO A 267 10.09 -9.30 20.59
N ALA A 268 9.17 -10.27 20.50
CA ALA A 268 8.34 -10.67 21.64
C ALA A 268 9.15 -11.10 22.87
N ASP A 269 10.27 -11.80 22.66
CA ASP A 269 11.20 -12.27 23.71
C ASP A 269 12.03 -11.15 24.38
N SER A 270 11.91 -9.90 23.91
CA SER A 270 12.58 -8.75 24.57
C SER A 270 11.90 -8.32 25.87
N SER A 271 10.71 -8.87 26.20
CA SER A 271 9.98 -8.63 27.44
C SER A 271 9.24 -9.89 27.91
N THR A 272 8.32 -9.75 28.87
CA THR A 272 7.48 -10.85 29.37
C THR A 272 6.01 -10.40 29.46
N PRO A 273 5.05 -11.35 29.46
CA PRO A 273 3.64 -11.02 29.65
C PRO A 273 3.36 -10.20 30.93
N GLU A 274 4.09 -10.51 32.02
CA GLU A 274 3.93 -9.84 33.31
C GLU A 274 4.36 -8.36 33.20
N LYS A 275 5.52 -8.09 32.60
CA LYS A 275 6.03 -6.72 32.42
C LYS A 275 5.11 -5.90 31.52
N VAL A 276 4.61 -6.46 30.42
CA VAL A 276 3.65 -5.78 29.54
C VAL A 276 2.35 -5.49 30.32
N THR A 277 1.86 -6.45 31.12
CA THR A 277 0.68 -6.26 31.97
C THR A 277 0.87 -5.13 32.99
N GLU A 278 2.03 -5.06 33.64
CA GLU A 278 2.38 -3.99 34.59
C GLU A 278 2.44 -2.62 33.89
N THR A 279 3.11 -2.55 32.73
CA THR A 279 3.20 -1.33 31.93
C THR A 279 1.81 -0.85 31.52
N LEU A 280 0.95 -1.75 31.03
CA LEU A 280 -0.39 -1.41 30.59
C LEU A 280 -1.27 -0.89 31.73
N LYS A 281 -1.14 -1.47 32.93
CA LYS A 281 -1.82 -0.93 34.14
C LYS A 281 -1.37 0.49 34.46
N ALA A 282 -0.06 0.74 34.44
CA ALA A 282 0.48 2.06 34.71
C ALA A 282 -0.01 3.08 33.66
N GLN A 283 -0.13 2.71 32.40
CA GLN A 283 -0.70 3.55 31.34
C GLN A 283 -2.18 3.85 31.58
N MET A 284 -2.98 2.84 31.97
CA MET A 284 -4.39 3.03 32.30
C MET A 284 -4.58 3.97 33.52
N GLU A 285 -3.71 3.87 34.54
CA GLU A 285 -3.70 4.76 35.68
C GLU A 285 -3.35 6.19 35.27
N ALA A 286 -2.30 6.36 34.45
CA ALA A 286 -1.88 7.65 33.90
C ALA A 286 -2.96 8.29 33.02
N ALA A 287 -3.73 7.49 32.28
CA ALA A 287 -4.89 7.93 31.50
C ALA A 287 -6.14 8.24 32.37
N GLY A 288 -6.07 8.07 33.69
CA GLY A 288 -7.14 8.41 34.64
C GLY A 288 -8.31 7.37 34.66
N LEU A 289 -8.09 6.14 34.21
CA LEU A 289 -9.11 5.09 34.28
C LEU A 289 -9.39 4.70 35.74
N SER A 290 -10.65 4.55 36.09
CA SER A 290 -11.07 4.02 37.38
C SER A 290 -10.64 2.56 37.56
N PRO A 291 -10.52 2.02 38.80
CA PRO A 291 -10.18 0.63 39.04
C PRO A 291 -11.10 -0.38 38.33
N VAL A 292 -12.38 -0.04 38.16
CA VAL A 292 -13.35 -0.87 37.44
C VAL A 292 -13.04 -0.92 35.96
N GLU A 293 -12.82 0.23 35.33
CA GLU A 293 -12.44 0.32 33.91
C GLU A 293 -11.12 -0.38 33.62
N GLN A 294 -10.11 -0.21 34.51
CA GLN A 294 -8.84 -0.94 34.39
C GLN A 294 -9.05 -2.47 34.43
N THR A 295 -9.93 -2.95 35.33
CA THR A 295 -10.23 -4.38 35.43
C THR A 295 -10.90 -4.88 34.15
N MET A 296 -11.87 -4.17 33.61
CA MET A 296 -12.58 -4.54 32.39
C MET A 296 -11.64 -4.57 31.17
N ASN A 297 -10.85 -3.53 30.99
CA ASN A 297 -9.86 -3.49 29.90
C ASN A 297 -8.79 -4.58 30.04
N MET A 298 -8.36 -4.89 31.25
CA MET A 298 -7.35 -5.93 31.48
C MET A 298 -7.81 -7.34 31.14
N VAL A 299 -9.12 -7.63 31.17
CA VAL A 299 -9.66 -8.96 30.78
C VAL A 299 -9.35 -9.24 29.31
N ALA A 300 -9.69 -8.31 28.41
CA ALA A 300 -9.42 -8.46 26.98
C ALA A 300 -7.91 -8.33 26.67
N ALA A 301 -7.20 -7.40 27.33
CA ALA A 301 -5.77 -7.21 27.12
C ALA A 301 -4.94 -8.46 27.47
N ARG A 302 -5.26 -9.17 28.54
CA ARG A 302 -4.54 -10.39 28.94
C ARG A 302 -4.57 -11.47 27.88
N GLU A 303 -5.72 -11.68 27.24
CA GLU A 303 -5.84 -12.67 26.18
C GLU A 303 -5.01 -12.27 24.94
N ALA A 304 -5.04 -10.99 24.56
CA ALA A 304 -4.23 -10.48 23.46
C ALA A 304 -2.73 -10.59 23.74
N ILE A 305 -2.30 -10.23 24.97
CA ILE A 305 -0.92 -10.38 25.42
C ILE A 305 -0.50 -11.87 25.39
N ALA A 306 -1.31 -12.77 25.95
CA ALA A 306 -1.00 -14.19 25.98
C ALA A 306 -0.79 -14.76 24.58
N ARG A 307 -1.72 -14.49 23.65
CA ARG A 307 -1.58 -14.92 22.24
C ARG A 307 -0.34 -14.35 21.57
N TYR A 308 -0.03 -13.07 21.81
CA TYR A 308 1.17 -12.44 21.25
C TYR A 308 2.45 -13.17 21.66
N PHE A 309 2.62 -13.44 22.96
CA PHE A 309 3.79 -14.16 23.48
C PHE A 309 3.81 -15.64 23.13
N GLU A 310 2.65 -16.29 22.99
CA GLU A 310 2.55 -17.68 22.51
C GLU A 310 3.12 -17.82 21.09
N HIS A 311 2.79 -16.91 20.20
CA HIS A 311 3.35 -16.87 18.83
C HIS A 311 4.82 -16.49 18.78
N ASN A 312 5.32 -15.84 19.81
CA ASN A 312 6.73 -15.46 20.00
C ASN A 312 7.40 -14.85 18.76
N TRP A 313 6.74 -13.84 18.18
CA TRP A 313 7.23 -13.21 16.97
C TRP A 313 8.58 -12.50 17.16
N GLY A 314 9.51 -12.79 16.25
CA GLY A 314 10.84 -12.22 16.17
C GLY A 314 11.42 -12.32 14.77
N SER A 315 12.73 -12.17 14.65
CA SER A 315 13.41 -12.14 13.34
C SER A 315 13.24 -13.43 12.54
N SER A 316 13.12 -14.60 13.20
CA SER A 316 12.97 -15.89 12.52
C SER A 316 11.60 -16.06 11.88
N GLN A 317 10.52 -15.65 12.56
CA GLN A 317 9.17 -15.69 12.02
C GLN A 317 9.02 -14.69 10.88
N LEU A 318 9.62 -13.49 11.05
CA LEU A 318 9.65 -12.47 10.00
C LEU A 318 10.37 -12.99 8.75
N GLU A 319 11.57 -13.61 8.90
CA GLU A 319 12.29 -14.23 7.78
C GLU A 319 11.45 -15.33 7.12
N ALA A 320 10.76 -16.17 7.89
CA ALA A 320 9.92 -17.22 7.36
C ALA A 320 8.76 -16.67 6.50
N SER A 321 8.16 -15.55 6.90
CA SER A 321 7.13 -14.88 6.10
C SER A 321 7.69 -14.38 4.77
N PHE A 322 8.84 -13.69 4.77
CA PHE A 322 9.48 -13.24 3.54
C PHE A 322 9.89 -14.42 2.64
N ARG A 323 10.36 -15.54 3.24
CA ARG A 323 10.69 -16.75 2.49
C ARG A 323 9.50 -17.30 1.72
N GLN A 324 8.30 -17.32 2.28
CA GLN A 324 7.11 -17.78 1.56
C GLN A 324 6.90 -16.99 0.25
N ALA A 325 7.03 -15.65 0.28
CA ALA A 325 6.91 -14.83 -0.92
C ALA A 325 8.04 -15.11 -1.92
N VAL A 326 9.28 -15.25 -1.44
CA VAL A 326 10.45 -15.50 -2.30
C VAL A 326 10.39 -16.89 -2.92
N ASP A 327 10.06 -17.93 -2.14
CA ASP A 327 9.95 -19.32 -2.62
C ASP A 327 8.82 -19.44 -3.66
N TRP A 328 7.71 -18.72 -3.46
CA TRP A 328 6.65 -18.61 -4.47
C TRP A 328 7.17 -17.99 -5.76
N ALA A 329 7.89 -16.87 -5.68
CA ALA A 329 8.45 -16.22 -6.86
C ALA A 329 9.46 -17.13 -7.60
N GLU A 330 10.36 -17.80 -6.86
CA GLU A 330 11.33 -18.74 -7.41
C GLU A 330 10.64 -19.93 -8.10
N ALA A 331 9.61 -20.51 -7.49
CA ALA A 331 8.83 -21.61 -8.05
C ALA A 331 8.17 -21.25 -9.40
N HIS A 332 7.91 -19.96 -9.64
CA HIS A 332 7.32 -19.45 -10.88
C HIS A 332 8.33 -18.77 -11.82
N GLY A 333 9.63 -18.87 -11.53
CA GLY A 333 10.67 -18.24 -12.35
C GLY A 333 10.67 -16.70 -12.30
N ILE A 334 10.08 -16.11 -11.28
CA ILE A 334 9.99 -14.67 -11.06
C ILE A 334 11.18 -14.23 -10.20
N PRO A 335 12.02 -13.31 -10.65
CA PRO A 335 13.08 -12.76 -9.79
C PRO A 335 12.49 -12.02 -8.59
N SER A 336 13.05 -12.19 -7.39
CA SER A 336 12.56 -11.55 -6.16
C SER A 336 12.45 -10.02 -6.25
N ARG A 337 13.29 -9.37 -7.07
CA ARG A 337 13.20 -7.92 -7.36
C ARG A 337 11.91 -7.50 -8.11
N ARG A 338 11.08 -8.45 -8.52
CA ARG A 338 9.73 -8.23 -9.09
C ARG A 338 8.62 -8.48 -8.07
N LEU A 339 8.97 -8.90 -6.85
CA LEU A 339 8.08 -8.74 -5.72
C LEU A 339 8.06 -7.26 -5.31
N PHE A 340 6.97 -6.82 -4.70
CA PHE A 340 6.82 -5.46 -4.21
C PHE A 340 6.14 -5.48 -2.84
N MET A 341 6.83 -5.01 -1.81
CA MET A 341 6.22 -4.80 -0.51
C MET A 341 5.54 -3.42 -0.51
N GLY A 342 4.24 -3.40 -0.84
CA GLY A 342 3.46 -2.18 -1.06
C GLY A 342 3.23 -1.37 0.20
N GLU A 343 3.13 -2.06 1.34
CA GLU A 343 2.93 -1.43 2.64
C GLU A 343 3.64 -2.19 3.77
N PHE A 344 4.15 -1.45 4.73
CA PHE A 344 4.51 -1.89 6.08
C PHE A 344 4.58 -0.69 7.01
N GLY A 345 4.27 -0.88 8.26
CA GLY A 345 4.24 0.22 9.24
C GLY A 345 3.94 -0.29 10.65
N VAL A 346 4.04 0.61 11.62
CA VAL A 346 3.68 0.35 13.03
C VAL A 346 3.09 1.61 13.63
N ILE A 347 1.97 1.50 14.31
CA ILE A 347 1.36 2.61 15.04
C ILE A 347 2.29 3.03 16.18
N LEU A 348 2.70 4.30 16.20
CA LEU A 348 3.45 4.92 17.29
C LEU A 348 2.56 5.04 18.52
N MET A 349 3.16 4.93 19.70
CA MET A 349 2.48 5.17 20.96
C MET A 349 1.78 6.54 20.98
N SER A 350 0.48 6.53 21.23
CA SER A 350 -0.29 7.77 21.39
C SER A 350 0.10 8.51 22.67
N ALA A 351 -0.08 9.84 22.68
CA ALA A 351 0.28 10.68 23.83
C ALA A 351 -0.44 10.26 25.12
N ASP A 352 -1.65 9.71 25.00
CA ASP A 352 -2.43 9.20 26.15
C ASP A 352 -2.11 7.74 26.51
N GLY A 353 -1.15 7.11 25.82
CA GLY A 353 -0.71 5.74 26.07
C GLY A 353 -1.73 4.65 25.74
N ARG A 354 -2.84 4.96 25.06
CA ARG A 354 -3.93 4.01 24.81
C ARG A 354 -3.67 3.05 23.69
N MET A 355 -2.86 3.43 22.72
CA MET A 355 -2.56 2.62 21.55
C MET A 355 -1.12 2.79 21.09
N GLY A 356 -0.65 1.82 20.29
CA GLY A 356 0.63 1.90 19.62
C GLY A 356 1.80 1.26 20.36
N ALA A 357 2.91 1.15 19.64
CA ALA A 357 4.17 0.62 20.15
C ALA A 357 5.06 1.73 20.70
N PHE A 358 5.88 1.40 21.71
CA PHE A 358 6.97 2.28 22.08
C PHE A 358 7.94 2.51 20.92
N ASP A 359 8.50 3.70 20.84
CA ASP A 359 9.39 4.12 19.74
C ASP A 359 10.53 3.12 19.51
N ALA A 360 11.17 2.66 20.57
CA ALA A 360 12.27 1.70 20.46
C ALA A 360 11.85 0.37 19.83
N ASP A 361 10.66 -0.13 20.12
CA ASP A 361 10.11 -1.38 19.55
C ASP A 361 9.67 -1.18 18.10
N ARG A 362 8.97 -0.07 17.84
CA ARG A 362 8.57 0.36 16.50
C ARG A 362 9.79 0.44 15.56
N LEU A 363 10.83 1.15 15.96
CA LEU A 363 12.03 1.34 15.15
C LEU A 363 12.79 0.03 14.92
N ARG A 364 12.84 -0.86 15.92
CA ARG A 364 13.42 -2.21 15.73
C ARG A 364 12.65 -3.04 14.70
N TYR A 365 11.32 -3.01 14.75
CA TYR A 365 10.48 -3.71 13.78
C TYR A 365 10.66 -3.14 12.36
N LEU A 366 10.53 -1.83 12.18
CA LEU A 366 10.69 -1.17 10.87
C LEU A 366 12.07 -1.49 10.26
N LYS A 367 13.12 -1.45 11.07
CA LYS A 367 14.47 -1.85 10.65
C LYS A 367 14.53 -3.31 10.23
N ALA A 368 13.92 -4.21 11.00
CA ALA A 368 13.95 -5.64 10.71
C ALA A 368 13.21 -5.97 9.40
N VAL A 369 12.02 -5.42 9.19
CA VAL A 369 11.23 -5.61 7.95
C VAL A 369 12.00 -5.07 6.75
N ARG A 370 12.49 -3.82 6.82
CA ARG A 370 13.28 -3.22 5.75
C ARG A 370 14.51 -4.08 5.41
N GLN A 371 15.23 -4.59 6.42
CA GLN A 371 16.40 -5.42 6.19
C GLN A 371 16.07 -6.74 5.48
N GLN A 372 14.94 -7.36 5.78
CA GLN A 372 14.49 -8.56 5.05
C GLN A 372 14.13 -8.22 3.59
N ALA A 373 13.38 -7.14 3.35
CA ALA A 373 13.07 -6.72 2.00
C ALA A 373 14.34 -6.46 1.16
N GLU A 374 15.29 -5.69 1.70
CA GLU A 374 16.56 -5.38 1.01
C GLU A 374 17.47 -6.61 0.80
N ARG A 375 17.49 -7.56 1.76
CA ARG A 375 18.21 -8.83 1.63
C ARG A 375 17.78 -9.64 0.41
N PHE A 376 16.49 -9.60 0.08
CA PHE A 376 15.90 -10.28 -1.07
C PHE A 376 15.76 -9.37 -2.29
N ALA A 377 16.30 -8.16 -2.25
CA ALA A 377 16.18 -7.14 -3.30
C ALA A 377 14.72 -6.80 -3.65
N ILE A 378 13.81 -6.86 -2.67
CA ILE A 378 12.40 -6.51 -2.82
C ILE A 378 12.24 -4.99 -2.60
N PRO A 379 11.75 -4.22 -3.58
CA PRO A 379 11.40 -2.83 -3.38
C PRO A 379 10.24 -2.70 -2.37
N TRP A 380 10.23 -1.61 -1.61
CA TRP A 380 9.29 -1.42 -0.52
C TRP A 380 8.75 0.00 -0.41
N SER A 381 7.55 0.13 0.12
CA SER A 381 6.93 1.41 0.48
C SER A 381 6.49 1.39 1.94
N VAL A 382 6.98 2.33 2.74
CA VAL A 382 6.54 2.47 4.12
C VAL A 382 5.19 3.18 4.18
N TRP A 383 4.29 2.68 5.00
CA TRP A 383 3.03 3.32 5.35
C TRP A 383 3.23 4.18 6.60
N GLU A 384 3.07 5.53 6.55
CA GLU A 384 2.97 6.38 5.35
C GLU A 384 3.65 7.74 5.61
N PHE A 385 3.55 8.69 4.68
CA PHE A 385 4.26 9.97 4.80
C PHE A 385 3.73 10.85 5.93
N SER A 386 2.45 11.12 5.94
CA SER A 386 1.80 12.00 6.93
C SER A 386 0.43 11.48 7.30
N ASN A 387 0.28 11.02 8.53
CA ASN A 387 -0.95 10.41 9.03
C ASN A 387 -1.18 10.80 10.50
N PRO A 388 -2.39 11.25 10.87
CA PRO A 388 -2.69 11.61 12.24
C PRO A 388 -2.80 10.41 13.20
N TYR A 389 -2.88 9.18 12.66
CA TYR A 389 -3.16 7.96 13.44
C TYR A 389 -1.90 7.18 13.84
N GLY A 390 -0.70 7.73 13.62
CA GLY A 390 0.54 7.23 14.20
C GLY A 390 1.40 6.32 13.32
N MET A 391 0.93 5.82 12.15
CA MET A 391 1.83 5.24 11.14
C MET A 391 2.31 6.37 10.21
N THR A 392 3.39 7.05 10.56
CA THR A 392 3.77 8.27 9.85
C THR A 392 5.27 8.54 9.90
N VAL A 393 5.82 9.05 8.80
CA VAL A 393 7.18 9.58 8.72
C VAL A 393 7.27 10.98 9.34
N ILE A 394 6.21 11.78 9.21
CA ILE A 394 6.14 13.09 9.86
C ILE A 394 5.67 12.90 11.30
N ARG A 395 6.41 13.43 12.27
CA ARG A 395 6.01 13.29 13.67
C ARG A 395 4.58 13.77 13.90
N PRO A 396 3.75 12.99 14.62
CA PRO A 396 2.33 13.31 14.81
C PRO A 396 2.11 14.52 15.73
N GLU A 397 3.10 14.91 16.52
CA GLU A 397 3.04 16.03 17.48
C GLU A 397 4.12 17.06 17.18
N GLY A 398 3.87 18.31 17.64
CA GLY A 398 4.79 19.43 17.45
C GLY A 398 4.89 19.93 16.01
N PRO A 399 5.99 20.55 15.59
CA PRO A 399 6.21 20.96 14.21
C PRO A 399 6.18 19.79 13.23
N ALA A 400 5.76 20.03 11.99
CA ALA A 400 5.74 19.01 10.93
C ALA A 400 7.16 18.72 10.43
N VAL A 401 7.88 17.89 11.17
CA VAL A 401 9.25 17.49 10.86
C VAL A 401 9.34 15.98 10.66
N PRO A 402 10.21 15.51 9.75
CA PRO A 402 10.46 14.08 9.59
C PRO A 402 11.03 13.46 10.87
N ASP A 403 10.57 12.25 11.17
CA ASP A 403 11.13 11.43 12.25
C ASP A 403 12.50 10.88 11.82
N GLN A 404 13.56 11.54 12.27
CA GLN A 404 14.93 11.19 11.91
C GLN A 404 15.35 9.79 12.38
N GLU A 405 14.80 9.30 13.49
CA GLU A 405 15.09 7.96 13.98
C GLU A 405 14.40 6.91 13.12
N MET A 406 13.17 7.18 12.69
CA MET A 406 12.48 6.35 11.71
C MET A 406 13.22 6.31 10.37
N LEU A 407 13.65 7.46 9.83
CA LEU A 407 14.44 7.50 8.59
C LEU A 407 15.70 6.64 8.71
N ARG A 408 16.45 6.77 9.82
CA ARG A 408 17.62 5.91 10.08
C ARG A 408 17.25 4.41 10.17
N ALA A 409 16.14 4.06 10.81
CA ALA A 409 15.67 2.68 10.87
C ALA A 409 15.32 2.14 9.47
N LEU A 410 14.79 3.00 8.59
CA LEU A 410 14.52 2.72 7.19
C LEU A 410 15.79 2.74 6.30
N GLY A 411 16.98 3.03 6.86
CA GLY A 411 18.23 3.11 6.12
C GLY A 411 18.31 4.32 5.19
N LEU A 412 17.57 5.37 5.52
CA LEU A 412 17.54 6.64 4.81
C LEU A 412 18.44 7.67 5.52
N PRO A 413 18.92 8.72 4.82
CA PRO A 413 19.80 9.73 5.39
C PRO A 413 19.16 10.58 6.51
#